data_0b5c7cce571f2dda892aacb6588a510b
#
_entry.id   0b5c7cce571f2dda892aacb6588a510b
#
_cell.length_a   1.000
_cell.length_b   1.000
_cell.length_c   1.000
_cell.angle_alpha   90.00
_cell.angle_beta   90.00
_cell.angle_gamma   90.00
#
_symmetry.space_group_name_H-M   'P 1'
#
loop_
_entity.id
_entity.type
_entity.pdbx_description
1 polymer ?
#
loop_
_entity_poly.entity_id
_entity_poly.type
_entity_poly.pdbx_seq_one_letter_code
_entity_poly.pdbx_strand_id
1 'polypeptide(L)'
;MLEGIFVEGLIFAIMALGILISFRVMDLADLTCDGSVATGAAVATICIINGTGITLALILAFVAGVLCGICTATIHNKLHIPGLLAGILTMTMLYSINLRILGNRANVPLVKVNTLYRLFPKVFSFLPSALASLLGTILVVLFVKVLIDLFFRCDLGMAIGAMGGNEQVVISQGMNPSTLKLIGLGLSNGLIALSGGLLAQYQGFADANLGQGMVVQGLAAIMLGEFLFSSNKISLITLRVVLGSIIYKALMFLGRKYGYHIGITPNDFKLLTGVLVILSLFIAKQRAKASDISAKKKALQRHHHEGVKQC
;
A
#
# COMPACT_ATOMS: atom_id res chain seq x y z
N MET A 1 -18.42 -14.99 -4.68
CA MET A 1 -18.41 -14.12 -3.49
C MET A 1 -17.04 -14.10 -2.78
N LEU A 2 -16.51 -15.27 -2.37
CA LEU A 2 -15.17 -15.36 -1.76
C LEU A 2 -14.07 -14.88 -2.70
N GLU A 3 -14.16 -15.19 -3.98
CA GLU A 3 -13.20 -14.78 -5.02
C GLU A 3 -13.03 -13.26 -5.11
N GLY A 4 -14.12 -12.50 -4.99
CA GLY A 4 -14.07 -11.03 -5.01
C GLY A 4 -13.27 -10.44 -3.84
N ILE A 5 -13.34 -11.07 -2.66
CA ILE A 5 -12.56 -10.66 -1.48
C ILE A 5 -11.06 -10.84 -1.73
N PHE A 6 -10.68 -11.98 -2.33
CA PHE A 6 -9.28 -12.25 -2.67
C PHE A 6 -8.77 -11.29 -3.74
N VAL A 7 -9.56 -11.01 -4.79
CA VAL A 7 -9.18 -10.06 -5.84
C VAL A 7 -9.01 -8.66 -5.28
N GLU A 8 -9.99 -8.15 -4.50
CA GLU A 8 -9.83 -6.85 -3.84
C GLU A 8 -8.66 -6.83 -2.85
N GLY A 9 -8.46 -7.90 -2.08
CA GLY A 9 -7.35 -8.04 -1.15
C GLY A 9 -5.99 -8.00 -1.82
N LEU A 10 -5.88 -8.63 -2.98
CA LEU A 10 -4.66 -8.64 -3.81
C LEU A 10 -4.38 -7.28 -4.45
N ILE A 11 -5.39 -6.60 -5.00
CA ILE A 11 -5.23 -5.23 -5.52
C ILE A 11 -4.78 -4.31 -4.39
N PHE A 12 -5.42 -4.42 -3.24
CA PHE A 12 -5.10 -3.65 -2.05
C PHE A 12 -3.69 -3.95 -1.52
N ALA A 13 -3.17 -5.16 -1.74
CA ALA A 13 -1.82 -5.53 -1.37
C ALA A 13 -0.76 -4.70 -2.10
N ILE A 14 -0.98 -4.36 -3.38
CA ILE A 14 -0.06 -3.48 -4.13
C ILE A 14 -0.01 -2.10 -3.47
N MET A 15 -1.15 -1.56 -3.06
CA MET A 15 -1.22 -0.29 -2.34
C MET A 15 -0.50 -0.39 -0.98
N ALA A 16 -0.75 -1.44 -0.21
CA ALA A 16 -0.12 -1.66 1.08
C ALA A 16 1.41 -1.82 0.96
N LEU A 17 1.91 -2.43 -0.13
CA LEU A 17 3.34 -2.48 -0.44
C LEU A 17 3.91 -1.08 -0.73
N GLY A 18 3.18 -0.21 -1.40
CA GLY A 18 3.55 1.20 -1.56
C GLY A 18 3.63 1.92 -0.20
N ILE A 19 2.60 1.80 0.63
CA ILE A 19 2.55 2.39 1.98
C ILE A 19 3.66 1.82 2.88
N LEU A 20 4.01 0.53 2.75
CA LEU A 20 5.15 -0.07 3.45
C LEU A 20 6.45 0.70 3.18
N ILE A 21 6.67 1.13 1.93
CA ILE A 21 7.89 1.87 1.54
C ILE A 21 7.96 3.21 2.27
N SER A 22 6.90 4.03 2.21
CA SER A 22 6.91 5.36 2.83
C SER A 22 6.88 5.28 4.35
N PHE A 23 5.93 4.56 4.95
CA PHE A 23 5.71 4.58 6.40
C PHE A 23 6.65 3.68 7.19
N ARG A 24 7.03 2.51 6.65
CA ARG A 24 7.79 1.51 7.42
C ARG A 24 9.26 1.47 7.06
N VAL A 25 9.59 1.64 5.77
CA VAL A 25 10.98 1.58 5.30
C VAL A 25 11.65 2.94 5.43
N MET A 26 10.97 4.02 4.99
CA MET A 26 11.52 5.37 5.05
C MET A 26 11.22 6.10 6.37
N ASP A 27 10.34 5.57 7.21
CA ASP A 27 9.82 6.23 8.42
C ASP A 27 9.27 7.64 8.15
N LEU A 28 8.63 7.81 6.98
CA LEU A 28 8.11 9.09 6.53
C LEU A 28 6.59 8.97 6.31
N ALA A 29 5.82 9.66 7.17
CA ALA A 29 4.38 9.70 7.07
C ALA A 29 3.96 10.50 5.82
N ASP A 30 3.36 9.81 4.84
CA ASP A 30 2.94 10.38 3.56
C ASP A 30 1.43 10.20 3.35
N LEU A 31 0.67 11.29 3.45
CA LEU A 31 -0.77 11.30 3.16
C LEU A 31 -1.08 11.57 1.67
N THR A 32 -0.08 11.80 0.84
CA THR A 32 -0.25 11.89 -0.62
C THR A 32 -0.87 10.61 -1.18
N CYS A 33 -0.63 9.49 -0.50
CA CYS A 33 -1.14 8.16 -0.85
C CYS A 33 -2.64 8.18 -1.16
N ASP A 34 -3.45 8.85 -0.34
CA ASP A 34 -4.90 8.98 -0.57
C ASP A 34 -5.19 9.69 -1.90
N GLY A 35 -4.45 10.76 -2.22
CA GLY A 35 -4.55 11.43 -3.52
C GLY A 35 -4.08 10.57 -4.68
N SER A 36 -2.97 9.86 -4.50
CA SER A 36 -2.34 9.04 -5.55
C SER A 36 -3.19 7.85 -5.98
N VAL A 37 -3.94 7.21 -5.07
CA VAL A 37 -4.93 6.17 -5.43
C VAL A 37 -5.95 6.73 -6.42
N ALA A 38 -6.55 7.89 -6.10
CA ALA A 38 -7.54 8.53 -6.95
C ALA A 38 -6.94 9.00 -8.27
N THR A 39 -5.69 9.52 -8.27
CA THR A 39 -4.96 9.91 -9.50
C THR A 39 -4.76 8.69 -10.41
N GLY A 40 -4.31 7.57 -9.87
CA GLY A 40 -4.13 6.34 -10.64
C GLY A 40 -5.44 5.82 -11.22
N ALA A 41 -6.52 5.85 -10.44
CA ALA A 41 -7.86 5.50 -10.91
C ALA A 41 -8.34 6.42 -12.04
N ALA A 42 -8.17 7.74 -11.89
CA ALA A 42 -8.57 8.75 -12.87
C ALA A 42 -7.79 8.61 -14.18
N VAL A 43 -6.45 8.52 -14.11
CA VAL A 43 -5.59 8.41 -15.30
C VAL A 43 -5.86 7.12 -16.05
N ALA A 44 -5.89 5.97 -15.34
CA ALA A 44 -6.17 4.68 -15.98
C ALA A 44 -7.55 4.69 -16.66
N THR A 45 -8.56 5.23 -16.00
CA THR A 45 -9.93 5.28 -16.53
C THR A 45 -10.02 6.12 -17.80
N ILE A 46 -9.47 7.34 -17.80
CA ILE A 46 -9.53 8.22 -18.98
C ILE A 46 -8.71 7.67 -20.13
N CYS A 47 -7.54 7.09 -19.87
CA CYS A 47 -6.74 6.43 -20.89
C CYS A 47 -7.52 5.28 -21.57
N ILE A 48 -8.19 4.43 -20.78
CA ILE A 48 -8.97 3.30 -21.31
C ILE A 48 -10.18 3.79 -22.11
N ILE A 49 -10.89 4.83 -21.65
CA ILE A 49 -12.04 5.42 -22.36
C ILE A 49 -11.61 6.00 -23.72
N ASN A 50 -10.42 6.61 -23.76
CA ASN A 50 -9.84 7.17 -24.99
C ASN A 50 -9.24 6.10 -25.94
N GLY A 51 -9.43 4.81 -25.63
CA GLY A 51 -8.96 3.71 -26.49
C GLY A 51 -7.49 3.34 -26.30
N THR A 52 -6.80 3.89 -25.31
CA THR A 52 -5.44 3.49 -24.97
C THR A 52 -5.45 2.04 -24.45
N GLY A 53 -4.48 1.25 -24.86
CA GLY A 53 -4.35 -0.14 -24.38
C GLY A 53 -4.25 -0.23 -22.86
N ILE A 54 -4.83 -1.27 -22.28
CA ILE A 54 -4.94 -1.48 -20.82
C ILE A 54 -3.57 -1.39 -20.12
N THR A 55 -2.56 -2.04 -20.72
CA THR A 55 -1.18 -2.05 -20.18
C THR A 55 -0.59 -0.64 -20.14
N LEU A 56 -0.74 0.12 -21.23
CA LEU A 56 -0.22 1.49 -21.29
C LEU A 56 -0.98 2.41 -20.32
N ALA A 57 -2.29 2.23 -20.15
CA ALA A 57 -3.07 2.96 -19.16
C ALA A 57 -2.57 2.72 -17.71
N LEU A 58 -2.20 1.48 -17.37
CA LEU A 58 -1.63 1.15 -16.07
C LEU A 58 -0.21 1.71 -15.88
N ILE A 59 0.62 1.69 -16.92
CA ILE A 59 1.95 2.32 -16.89
C ILE A 59 1.81 3.84 -16.68
N LEU A 60 0.89 4.49 -17.39
CA LEU A 60 0.63 5.92 -17.22
C LEU A 60 0.09 6.25 -15.82
N ALA A 61 -0.76 5.40 -15.25
CA ALA A 61 -1.22 5.53 -13.87
C ALA A 61 -0.05 5.43 -12.88
N PHE A 62 0.85 4.46 -13.06
CA PHE A 62 2.06 4.33 -12.24
C PHE A 62 2.94 5.58 -12.35
N VAL A 63 3.23 6.06 -13.56
CA VAL A 63 4.03 7.27 -13.79
C VAL A 63 3.38 8.49 -13.16
N ALA A 64 2.07 8.66 -13.28
CA ALA A 64 1.33 9.74 -12.62
C ALA A 64 1.52 9.69 -11.10
N GLY A 65 1.43 8.50 -10.49
CA GLY A 65 1.71 8.32 -9.07
C GLY A 65 3.15 8.65 -8.69
N VAL A 66 4.14 8.25 -9.51
CA VAL A 66 5.55 8.65 -9.31
C VAL A 66 5.68 10.17 -9.26
N LEU A 67 5.04 10.88 -10.18
CA LEU A 67 5.04 12.34 -10.20
C LEU A 67 4.40 12.96 -8.95
N CYS A 68 3.31 12.36 -8.44
CA CYS A 68 2.69 12.76 -7.18
C CYS A 68 3.68 12.63 -6.00
N GLY A 69 4.38 11.51 -5.89
CA GLY A 69 5.38 11.28 -4.84
C GLY A 69 6.59 12.20 -4.96
N ILE A 70 7.08 12.46 -6.18
CA ILE A 70 8.14 13.43 -6.45
C ILE A 70 7.71 14.84 -6.04
N CYS A 71 6.47 15.23 -6.31
CA CYS A 71 5.91 16.51 -5.89
C CYS A 71 5.99 16.67 -4.37
N THR A 72 5.50 15.68 -3.63
CA THR A 72 5.54 15.68 -2.15
C THR A 72 6.97 15.73 -1.63
N ALA A 73 7.86 14.90 -2.17
CA ALA A 73 9.26 14.89 -1.76
C ALA A 73 9.95 16.25 -2.05
N THR A 74 9.61 16.88 -3.17
CA THR A 74 10.15 18.19 -3.53
C THR A 74 9.68 19.29 -2.58
N ILE A 75 8.38 19.27 -2.22
CA ILE A 75 7.80 20.18 -1.23
C ILE A 75 8.48 19.99 0.14
N HIS A 76 8.59 18.73 0.60
CA HIS A 76 9.24 18.37 1.85
C HIS A 76 10.72 18.85 1.88
N ASN A 77 11.49 18.54 0.84
CA ASN A 77 12.92 18.83 0.78
C ASN A 77 13.23 20.32 0.62
N LYS A 78 12.48 21.05 -0.25
CA LYS A 78 12.76 22.46 -0.54
C LYS A 78 12.21 23.41 0.52
N LEU A 79 11.03 23.12 1.06
CA LEU A 79 10.40 23.97 2.06
C LEU A 79 10.76 23.56 3.49
N HIS A 80 11.48 22.45 3.68
CA HIS A 80 11.89 21.92 4.98
C HIS A 80 10.71 21.72 5.96
N ILE A 81 9.54 21.37 5.42
CA ILE A 81 8.33 21.10 6.22
C ILE A 81 8.19 19.59 6.51
N PRO A 82 7.51 19.19 7.60
CA PRO A 82 7.26 17.77 7.90
C PRO A 82 6.63 17.04 6.72
N GLY A 83 7.03 15.79 6.46
CA GLY A 83 6.51 14.98 5.36
C GLY A 83 4.99 14.83 5.39
N LEU A 84 4.42 14.69 6.60
CA LEU A 84 2.97 14.65 6.79
C LEU A 84 2.27 15.89 6.22
N LEU A 85 2.79 17.09 6.49
CA LEU A 85 2.22 18.36 6.01
C LEU A 85 2.37 18.46 4.49
N ALA A 86 3.54 18.11 3.94
CA ALA A 86 3.78 18.07 2.49
C ALA A 86 2.78 17.12 1.80
N GLY A 87 2.53 15.94 2.39
CA GLY A 87 1.55 14.97 1.91
C GLY A 87 0.12 15.50 1.90
N ILE A 88 -0.32 16.17 2.97
CA ILE A 88 -1.65 16.81 3.03
C ILE A 88 -1.82 17.87 1.95
N LEU A 89 -0.81 18.73 1.76
CA LEU A 89 -0.84 19.77 0.73
C LEU A 89 -0.95 19.16 -0.67
N THR A 90 -0.13 18.14 -0.96
CA THR A 90 -0.18 17.45 -2.26
C THR A 90 -1.52 16.74 -2.46
N MET A 91 -2.03 16.02 -1.47
CA MET A 91 -3.33 15.34 -1.53
C MET A 91 -4.47 16.31 -1.87
N THR A 92 -4.49 17.48 -1.24
CA THR A 92 -5.53 18.50 -1.52
C THR A 92 -5.43 19.08 -2.94
N MET A 93 -4.21 19.32 -3.44
CA MET A 93 -3.99 19.72 -4.83
C MET A 93 -4.42 18.63 -5.81
N LEU A 94 -4.08 17.37 -5.53
CA LEU A 94 -4.43 16.22 -6.36
C LEU A 94 -5.93 16.04 -6.51
N TYR A 95 -6.73 16.33 -5.48
CA TYR A 95 -8.18 16.28 -5.59
C TYR A 95 -8.72 17.13 -6.75
N SER A 96 -8.26 18.37 -6.87
CA SER A 96 -8.66 19.27 -7.97
C SER A 96 -8.13 18.80 -9.33
N ILE A 97 -6.91 18.25 -9.36
CA ILE A 97 -6.32 17.69 -10.59
C ILE A 97 -7.11 16.46 -11.04
N ASN A 98 -7.47 15.57 -10.11
CA ASN A 98 -8.24 14.36 -10.40
C ASN A 98 -9.63 14.69 -10.98
N LEU A 99 -10.31 15.70 -10.42
CA LEU A 99 -11.58 16.18 -10.98
C LEU A 99 -11.42 16.69 -12.41
N ARG A 100 -10.34 17.42 -12.71
CA ARG A 100 -10.07 17.89 -14.08
C ARG A 100 -9.77 16.73 -15.03
N ILE A 101 -8.97 15.75 -14.61
CA ILE A 101 -8.69 14.53 -15.40
C ILE A 101 -9.99 13.80 -15.71
N LEU A 102 -10.90 13.68 -14.75
CA LEU A 102 -12.22 13.03 -14.92
C LEU A 102 -13.25 13.88 -15.67
N GLY A 103 -12.86 15.05 -16.24
CA GLY A 103 -13.75 15.93 -16.98
C GLY A 103 -14.76 16.65 -16.09
N ASN A 104 -14.35 17.09 -14.89
CA ASN A 104 -15.17 17.72 -13.85
C ASN A 104 -16.34 16.86 -13.35
N ARG A 105 -16.20 15.54 -13.45
CA ARG A 105 -17.15 14.58 -12.90
C ARG A 105 -16.55 13.89 -11.68
N ALA A 106 -17.29 13.80 -10.59
CA ALA A 106 -16.82 13.12 -9.39
C ALA A 106 -16.67 11.61 -9.62
N ASN A 107 -17.51 11.03 -10.48
CA ASN A 107 -17.50 9.61 -10.79
C ASN A 107 -17.61 9.40 -12.32
N VAL A 108 -16.77 8.52 -12.87
CA VAL A 108 -16.75 8.16 -14.29
C VAL A 108 -16.84 6.63 -14.43
N PRO A 109 -17.92 6.11 -15.05
CA PRO A 109 -18.12 4.67 -15.20
C PRO A 109 -17.32 4.08 -16.37
N LEU A 110 -16.83 2.85 -16.20
CA LEU A 110 -16.12 2.02 -17.19
C LEU A 110 -17.03 0.93 -17.80
N VAL A 111 -18.31 1.24 -18.04
CA VAL A 111 -19.33 0.20 -18.34
C VAL A 111 -19.14 -0.47 -19.70
N LYS A 112 -18.69 0.26 -20.73
CA LYS A 112 -18.63 -0.24 -22.11
C LYS A 112 -17.22 -0.45 -22.67
N VAL A 113 -16.20 -0.37 -21.83
CA VAL A 113 -14.80 -0.47 -22.26
C VAL A 113 -14.16 -1.79 -21.84
N ASN A 114 -13.14 -2.22 -22.58
CA ASN A 114 -12.37 -3.40 -22.22
C ASN A 114 -11.47 -3.09 -21.03
N THR A 115 -11.70 -3.77 -19.89
CA THR A 115 -10.88 -3.71 -18.69
C THR A 115 -10.04 -4.97 -18.57
N LEU A 116 -9.00 -4.93 -17.73
CA LEU A 116 -8.16 -6.08 -17.44
C LEU A 116 -8.99 -7.29 -16.95
N TYR A 117 -10.01 -7.02 -16.12
CA TYR A 117 -10.90 -8.04 -15.56
C TYR A 117 -11.90 -8.61 -16.57
N ARG A 118 -12.11 -7.96 -17.70
CA ARG A 118 -12.83 -8.53 -18.86
C ARG A 118 -11.90 -9.28 -19.82
N LEU A 119 -10.60 -8.97 -19.78
CA LEU A 119 -9.59 -9.63 -20.61
C LEU A 119 -9.17 -10.98 -19.99
N PHE A 120 -9.00 -11.08 -18.67
CA PHE A 120 -8.57 -12.31 -17.99
C PHE A 120 -9.43 -13.54 -18.35
N PRO A 121 -10.77 -13.49 -18.33
CA PRO A 121 -11.59 -14.63 -18.75
C PRO A 121 -11.42 -15.02 -20.23
N LYS A 122 -11.01 -14.09 -21.10
CA LYS A 122 -10.73 -14.38 -22.51
C LYS A 122 -9.39 -15.09 -22.67
N VAL A 123 -8.36 -14.68 -21.89
CA VAL A 123 -7.02 -15.27 -21.92
C VAL A 123 -7.03 -16.65 -21.25
N PHE A 124 -7.73 -16.80 -20.14
CA PHE A 124 -7.88 -18.05 -19.38
C PHE A 124 -9.23 -18.71 -19.65
N SER A 125 -9.59 -18.90 -20.92
CA SER A 125 -10.90 -19.40 -21.35
C SER A 125 -11.26 -20.80 -20.82
N PHE A 126 -10.28 -21.56 -20.33
CA PHE A 126 -10.46 -22.87 -19.71
C PHE A 126 -10.92 -22.81 -18.24
N LEU A 127 -10.95 -21.60 -17.61
CA LEU A 127 -11.36 -21.40 -16.23
C LEU A 127 -12.67 -20.59 -16.14
N PRO A 128 -13.48 -20.81 -15.09
CA PRO A 128 -14.59 -19.91 -14.78
C PRO A 128 -14.12 -18.48 -14.66
N SER A 129 -14.94 -17.51 -15.11
CA SER A 129 -14.58 -16.08 -15.20
C SER A 129 -14.03 -15.49 -13.88
N ALA A 130 -14.56 -15.93 -12.75
CA ALA A 130 -14.14 -15.50 -11.43
C ALA A 130 -12.75 -16.04 -11.07
N LEU A 131 -12.45 -17.30 -11.36
CA LEU A 131 -11.13 -17.91 -11.13
C LEU A 131 -10.09 -17.33 -12.09
N ALA A 132 -10.44 -17.04 -13.32
CA ALA A 132 -9.57 -16.39 -14.31
C ALA A 132 -9.16 -14.99 -13.83
N SER A 133 -10.10 -14.20 -13.28
CA SER A 133 -9.81 -12.89 -12.71
C SER A 133 -8.91 -12.98 -11.47
N LEU A 134 -9.12 -13.97 -10.61
CA LEU A 134 -8.28 -14.22 -9.43
C LEU A 134 -6.86 -14.59 -9.84
N LEU A 135 -6.69 -15.55 -10.75
CA LEU A 135 -5.38 -16.00 -11.25
C LEU A 135 -4.62 -14.83 -11.90
N GLY A 136 -5.30 -14.06 -12.76
CA GLY A 136 -4.69 -12.89 -13.39
C GLY A 136 -4.21 -11.85 -12.37
N THR A 137 -5.01 -11.61 -11.33
CA THR A 137 -4.63 -10.66 -10.25
C THR A 137 -3.45 -11.20 -9.44
N ILE A 138 -3.42 -12.51 -9.13
CA ILE A 138 -2.28 -13.14 -8.45
C ILE A 138 -0.99 -12.94 -9.26
N LEU A 139 -1.03 -13.14 -10.57
CA LEU A 139 0.14 -12.95 -11.43
C LEU A 139 0.63 -11.50 -11.43
N VAL A 140 -0.27 -10.53 -11.49
CA VAL A 140 0.07 -9.10 -11.41
C VAL A 140 0.72 -8.77 -10.07
N VAL A 141 0.12 -9.21 -8.96
CA VAL A 141 0.66 -8.95 -7.60
C VAL A 141 2.00 -9.63 -7.40
N LEU A 142 2.16 -10.87 -7.85
CA LEU A 142 3.42 -11.60 -7.79
C LEU A 142 4.52 -10.88 -8.58
N PHE A 143 4.20 -10.40 -9.78
CA PHE A 143 5.12 -9.61 -10.60
C PHE A 143 5.57 -8.34 -9.87
N VAL A 144 4.63 -7.55 -9.34
CA VAL A 144 4.93 -6.33 -8.58
C VAL A 144 5.76 -6.66 -7.33
N LYS A 145 5.38 -7.72 -6.58
CA LYS A 145 6.13 -8.17 -5.40
C LYS A 145 7.58 -8.52 -5.74
N VAL A 146 7.81 -9.28 -6.81
CA VAL A 146 9.16 -9.66 -7.24
C VAL A 146 9.97 -8.42 -7.61
N LEU A 147 9.39 -7.45 -8.31
CA LEU A 147 10.07 -6.19 -8.63
C LEU A 147 10.46 -5.41 -7.37
N ILE A 148 9.59 -5.35 -6.36
CA ILE A 148 9.88 -4.69 -5.08
C ILE A 148 10.98 -5.44 -4.32
N ASP A 149 10.93 -6.77 -4.28
CA ASP A 149 11.95 -7.59 -3.63
C ASP A 149 13.33 -7.41 -4.28
N LEU A 150 13.38 -7.31 -5.62
CA LEU A 150 14.61 -7.02 -6.37
C LEU A 150 15.10 -5.59 -6.10
N PHE A 151 14.20 -4.60 -6.09
CA PHE A 151 14.56 -3.22 -5.80
C PHE A 151 15.22 -3.08 -4.42
N PHE A 152 14.67 -3.71 -3.39
CA PHE A 152 15.26 -3.65 -2.05
C PHE A 152 16.54 -4.47 -1.88
N ARG A 153 16.92 -5.28 -2.86
CA ARG A 153 18.26 -5.94 -2.92
C ARG A 153 19.31 -5.10 -3.64
N CYS A 154 18.90 -4.07 -4.39
CA CYS A 154 19.83 -3.12 -5.00
C CYS A 154 20.34 -2.11 -3.96
N ASP A 155 21.50 -1.52 -4.23
CA ASP A 155 22.13 -0.52 -3.34
C ASP A 155 21.20 0.66 -3.01
N LEU A 156 20.43 1.14 -3.99
CA LEU A 156 19.44 2.21 -3.78
C LEU A 156 18.35 1.80 -2.78
N GLY A 157 17.82 0.59 -2.91
CA GLY A 157 16.78 0.08 -1.99
C GLY A 157 17.32 -0.10 -0.57
N MET A 158 18.54 -0.61 -0.43
CA MET A 158 19.23 -0.74 0.86
C MET A 158 19.50 0.63 1.48
N ALA A 159 19.93 1.61 0.68
CA ALA A 159 20.16 2.99 1.13
C ALA A 159 18.86 3.66 1.64
N ILE A 160 17.74 3.47 0.94
CA ILE A 160 16.42 3.97 1.38
C ILE A 160 16.04 3.34 2.74
N GLY A 161 16.28 2.04 2.90
CA GLY A 161 16.04 1.35 4.19
C GLY A 161 16.94 1.86 5.32
N ALA A 162 18.22 2.10 5.04
CA ALA A 162 19.16 2.65 6.00
C ALA A 162 18.80 4.10 6.42
N MET A 163 18.35 4.92 5.45
CA MET A 163 17.91 6.29 5.67
C MET A 163 16.73 6.37 6.66
N GLY A 164 15.75 5.47 6.55
CA GLY A 164 14.61 5.46 7.47
C GLY A 164 15.01 5.14 8.92
N GLY A 165 16.08 4.35 9.12
CA GLY A 165 16.61 4.10 10.46
C GLY A 165 17.45 5.25 11.00
N ASN A 166 18.33 5.84 10.20
CA ASN A 166 19.17 6.98 10.56
C ASN A 166 19.71 7.68 9.30
N GLU A 167 19.29 8.90 9.07
CA GLU A 167 19.68 9.73 7.92
C GLU A 167 21.20 9.98 7.88
N GLN A 168 21.88 10.08 9.03
CA GLN A 168 23.33 10.30 9.10
C GLN A 168 24.15 9.16 8.51
N VAL A 169 23.64 7.93 8.57
CA VAL A 169 24.32 6.77 8.00
C VAL A 169 24.48 6.93 6.47
N VAL A 170 23.45 7.41 5.79
CA VAL A 170 23.49 7.60 4.32
C VAL A 170 24.36 8.80 3.93
N ILE A 171 24.34 9.86 4.74
CA ILE A 171 25.21 11.05 4.54
C ILE A 171 26.69 10.65 4.67
N SER A 172 27.04 9.84 5.68
CA SER A 172 28.42 9.37 5.89
C SER A 172 28.92 8.46 4.74
N GLN A 173 28.00 7.84 3.99
CA GLN A 173 28.29 7.06 2.78
C GLN A 173 28.33 7.93 1.51
N GLY A 174 28.19 9.25 1.62
CA GLY A 174 28.22 10.19 0.51
C GLY A 174 26.93 10.24 -0.31
N MET A 175 25.84 9.64 0.17
CA MET A 175 24.54 9.71 -0.51
C MET A 175 23.72 10.92 -0.06
N ASN A 176 22.93 11.47 -0.99
CA ASN A 176 22.06 12.61 -0.69
C ASN A 176 20.66 12.13 -0.21
N PRO A 177 20.26 12.37 1.05
CA PRO A 177 18.97 11.95 1.59
C PRO A 177 17.78 12.51 0.80
N SER A 178 17.90 13.73 0.29
CA SER A 178 16.83 14.36 -0.51
C SER A 178 16.53 13.58 -1.78
N THR A 179 17.56 13.04 -2.44
CA THR A 179 17.40 12.20 -3.64
C THR A 179 16.76 10.85 -3.29
N LEU A 180 17.16 10.25 -2.17
CA LEU A 180 16.57 9.00 -1.71
C LEU A 180 15.08 9.16 -1.34
N LYS A 181 14.71 10.29 -0.72
CA LYS A 181 13.31 10.65 -0.45
C LYS A 181 12.51 10.80 -1.74
N LEU A 182 13.08 11.45 -2.78
CA LEU A 182 12.43 11.57 -4.10
C LEU A 182 12.15 10.21 -4.72
N ILE A 183 13.14 9.33 -4.74
CA ILE A 183 13.01 7.98 -5.34
C ILE A 183 12.01 7.13 -4.53
N GLY A 184 12.15 7.13 -3.22
CA GLY A 184 11.31 6.29 -2.34
C GLY A 184 9.84 6.72 -2.33
N LEU A 185 9.55 8.03 -2.20
CA LEU A 185 8.18 8.55 -2.28
C LEU A 185 7.60 8.42 -3.69
N GLY A 186 8.43 8.60 -4.74
CA GLY A 186 8.02 8.37 -6.12
C GLY A 186 7.59 6.91 -6.32
N LEU A 187 8.43 5.94 -5.93
CA LEU A 187 8.11 4.52 -6.06
C LEU A 187 6.88 4.14 -5.22
N SER A 188 6.79 4.59 -3.98
CA SER A 188 5.65 4.38 -3.09
C SER A 188 4.34 4.82 -3.74
N ASN A 189 4.25 6.08 -4.13
CA ASN A 189 3.05 6.66 -4.74
C ASN A 189 2.75 6.09 -6.14
N GLY A 190 3.79 5.68 -6.89
CA GLY A 190 3.62 4.95 -8.16
C GLY A 190 2.88 3.63 -7.98
N LEU A 191 3.28 2.82 -6.99
CA LEU A 191 2.60 1.55 -6.66
C LEU A 191 1.17 1.78 -6.18
N ILE A 192 0.97 2.80 -5.38
CA ILE A 192 -0.34 3.19 -4.86
C ILE A 192 -1.28 3.59 -6.00
N ALA A 193 -0.81 4.41 -6.94
CA ALA A 193 -1.57 4.81 -8.11
C ALA A 193 -1.85 3.62 -9.05
N LEU A 194 -0.89 2.71 -9.23
CA LEU A 194 -1.09 1.46 -9.97
C LEU A 194 -2.24 0.64 -9.37
N SER A 195 -2.26 0.50 -8.04
CA SER A 195 -3.36 -0.15 -7.33
C SER A 195 -4.70 0.56 -7.54
N GLY A 196 -4.71 1.90 -7.52
CA GLY A 196 -5.89 2.71 -7.82
C GLY A 196 -6.44 2.46 -9.24
N GLY A 197 -5.56 2.38 -10.24
CA GLY A 197 -5.91 2.06 -11.62
C GLY A 197 -6.47 0.65 -11.79
N LEU A 198 -5.94 -0.34 -11.07
CA LEU A 198 -6.46 -1.71 -11.03
C LEU A 198 -7.82 -1.76 -10.32
N LEU A 199 -7.97 -1.03 -9.21
CA LEU A 199 -9.20 -0.98 -8.43
C LEU A 199 -10.35 -0.37 -9.24
N ALA A 200 -10.11 0.73 -9.96
CA ALA A 200 -11.10 1.36 -10.83
C ALA A 200 -11.56 0.40 -11.94
N GLN A 201 -10.66 -0.36 -12.54
CA GLN A 201 -11.00 -1.37 -13.56
C GLN A 201 -11.79 -2.54 -12.97
N TYR A 202 -11.51 -2.94 -11.72
CA TYR A 202 -12.24 -4.02 -11.04
C TYR A 202 -13.64 -3.58 -10.64
N GLN A 203 -13.77 -2.39 -10.03
CA GLN A 203 -15.05 -1.83 -9.61
C GLN A 203 -15.92 -1.36 -10.79
N GLY A 204 -15.30 -1.08 -11.94
CA GLY A 204 -15.99 -0.60 -13.14
C GLY A 204 -16.29 0.90 -13.13
N PHE A 205 -15.67 1.67 -12.25
CA PHE A 205 -15.75 3.14 -12.20
C PHE A 205 -14.53 3.75 -11.50
N ALA A 206 -14.24 5.01 -11.81
CA ALA A 206 -13.31 5.83 -11.04
C ALA A 206 -14.06 6.92 -10.29
N ASP A 207 -13.65 7.18 -9.05
CA ASP A 207 -14.20 8.23 -8.19
C ASP A 207 -13.06 9.12 -7.67
N ALA A 208 -13.26 10.44 -7.70
CA ALA A 208 -12.27 11.41 -7.22
C ALA A 208 -11.98 11.27 -5.71
N ASN A 209 -12.91 10.71 -4.94
CA ASN A 209 -12.79 10.47 -3.51
C ASN A 209 -12.35 9.03 -3.16
N LEU A 210 -11.99 8.23 -4.16
CA LEU A 210 -11.68 6.80 -3.98
C LEU A 210 -10.59 6.57 -2.92
N GLY A 211 -9.64 7.50 -2.82
CA GLY A 211 -8.49 7.38 -1.91
C GLY A 211 -8.75 7.74 -0.45
N GLN A 212 -9.88 8.35 -0.11
CA GLN A 212 -10.12 8.86 1.24
C GLN A 212 -10.03 7.77 2.33
N GLY A 213 -9.01 7.88 3.20
CA GLY A 213 -8.75 6.95 4.31
C GLY A 213 -8.09 5.64 3.90
N MET A 214 -7.61 5.54 2.66
CA MET A 214 -6.89 4.35 2.18
C MET A 214 -5.54 4.14 2.89
N VAL A 215 -4.86 5.23 3.29
CA VAL A 215 -3.62 5.14 4.09
C VAL A 215 -3.87 4.38 5.40
N VAL A 216 -4.93 4.75 6.13
CA VAL A 216 -5.28 4.11 7.42
C VAL A 216 -5.58 2.62 7.22
N GLN A 217 -6.32 2.29 6.16
CA GLN A 217 -6.62 0.90 5.80
C GLN A 217 -5.34 0.11 5.45
N GLY A 218 -4.42 0.73 4.68
CA GLY A 218 -3.15 0.12 4.31
C GLY A 218 -2.24 -0.14 5.50
N LEU A 219 -2.16 0.82 6.43
CA LEU A 219 -1.43 0.62 7.70
C LEU A 219 -2.03 -0.51 8.53
N ALA A 220 -3.37 -0.61 8.60
CA ALA A 220 -4.04 -1.74 9.26
C ALA A 220 -3.66 -3.08 8.61
N ALA A 221 -3.63 -3.14 7.28
CA ALA A 221 -3.24 -4.34 6.55
C ALA A 221 -1.77 -4.73 6.83
N ILE A 222 -0.85 -3.75 6.84
CA ILE A 222 0.56 -3.98 7.17
C ILE A 222 0.69 -4.55 8.59
N MET A 223 0.02 -3.94 9.56
CA MET A 223 0.05 -4.39 10.96
C MET A 223 -0.53 -5.81 11.11
N LEU A 224 -1.67 -6.11 10.47
CA LEU A 224 -2.22 -7.47 10.47
C LEU A 224 -1.22 -8.47 9.87
N GLY A 225 -0.49 -8.08 8.82
CA GLY A 225 0.58 -8.88 8.26
C GLY A 225 1.72 -9.13 9.24
N GLU A 226 2.11 -8.13 10.02
CA GLU A 226 3.16 -8.25 11.07
C GLU A 226 2.78 -9.23 12.19
N PHE A 227 1.49 -9.49 12.41
CA PHE A 227 1.05 -10.49 13.38
C PHE A 227 1.19 -11.93 12.92
N LEU A 228 1.21 -12.19 11.61
CA LEU A 228 1.26 -13.56 11.09
C LEU A 228 2.58 -14.24 11.44
N PHE A 229 3.69 -13.58 11.14
CA PHE A 229 5.03 -14.06 11.45
C PHE A 229 6.04 -12.91 11.48
N SER A 230 7.09 -13.07 12.30
CA SER A 230 8.21 -12.13 12.34
C SER A 230 9.34 -12.63 11.45
N SER A 231 9.86 -11.78 10.58
CA SER A 231 11.02 -12.10 9.74
C SER A 231 11.76 -10.83 9.35
N ASN A 232 13.09 -10.95 9.25
CA ASN A 232 13.97 -9.89 8.78
C ASN A 232 14.32 -10.02 7.28
N LYS A 233 13.84 -11.09 6.60
CA LYS A 233 14.06 -11.26 5.15
C LYS A 233 13.06 -10.40 4.39
N ILE A 234 13.55 -9.56 3.46
CA ILE A 234 12.74 -8.64 2.64
C ILE A 234 11.56 -9.38 1.97
N SER A 235 11.84 -10.52 1.33
CA SER A 235 10.81 -11.29 0.63
C SER A 235 9.71 -11.84 1.55
N LEU A 236 9.98 -12.06 2.82
CA LEU A 236 8.98 -12.45 3.82
C LEU A 236 8.24 -11.24 4.39
N ILE A 237 8.90 -10.07 4.44
CA ILE A 237 8.26 -8.81 4.83
C ILE A 237 7.19 -8.42 3.80
N THR A 238 7.52 -8.46 2.51
CA THR A 238 6.55 -8.16 1.45
C THR A 238 5.43 -9.20 1.37
N LEU A 239 5.74 -10.49 1.57
CA LEU A 239 4.72 -11.56 1.60
C LEU A 239 3.72 -11.37 2.75
N ARG A 240 4.19 -11.03 3.95
CA ARG A 240 3.28 -10.79 5.10
C ARG A 240 2.34 -9.61 4.87
N VAL A 241 2.78 -8.57 4.14
CA VAL A 241 1.92 -7.43 3.77
C VAL A 241 0.82 -7.88 2.81
N VAL A 242 1.17 -8.71 1.82
CA VAL A 242 0.17 -9.29 0.90
C VAL A 242 -0.87 -10.13 1.66
N LEU A 243 -0.43 -11.00 2.56
CA LEU A 243 -1.33 -11.82 3.38
C LEU A 243 -2.18 -10.95 4.32
N GLY A 244 -1.57 -9.95 4.95
CA GLY A 244 -2.27 -9.00 5.83
C GLY A 244 -3.36 -8.22 5.10
N SER A 245 -3.11 -7.84 3.84
CA SER A 245 -4.10 -7.15 2.99
C SER A 245 -5.30 -8.04 2.67
N ILE A 246 -5.07 -9.31 2.39
CA ILE A 246 -6.15 -10.28 2.16
C ILE A 246 -6.97 -10.48 3.44
N ILE A 247 -6.31 -10.65 4.59
CA ILE A 247 -6.98 -10.80 5.89
C ILE A 247 -7.79 -9.55 6.22
N TYR A 248 -7.22 -8.36 6.00
CA TYR A 248 -7.92 -7.09 6.23
C TYR A 248 -9.22 -7.01 5.42
N LYS A 249 -9.15 -7.30 4.11
CA LYS A 249 -10.34 -7.29 3.23
C LYS A 249 -11.35 -8.40 3.60
N ALA A 250 -10.87 -9.55 4.04
CA ALA A 250 -11.74 -10.63 4.54
C ALA A 250 -12.48 -10.19 5.82
N LEU A 251 -11.78 -9.57 6.77
CA LEU A 251 -12.40 -9.03 8.00
C LEU A 251 -13.43 -7.95 7.68
N MET A 252 -13.11 -7.03 6.75
CA MET A 252 -14.03 -5.99 6.31
C MET A 252 -15.28 -6.56 5.62
N PHE A 253 -15.12 -7.65 4.85
CA PHE A 253 -16.25 -8.34 4.24
C PHE A 253 -17.12 -9.04 5.29
N LEU A 254 -16.51 -9.74 6.25
CA LEU A 254 -17.24 -10.37 7.35
C LEU A 254 -17.99 -9.31 8.16
N GLY A 255 -17.35 -8.18 8.46
CA GLY A 255 -17.98 -7.04 9.13
C GLY A 255 -19.21 -6.53 8.36
N ARG A 256 -19.12 -6.41 7.03
CA ARG A 256 -20.26 -6.05 6.17
C ARG A 256 -21.38 -7.09 6.21
N LYS A 257 -21.03 -8.37 6.07
CA LYS A 257 -22.00 -9.46 5.98
C LYS A 257 -22.78 -9.67 7.29
N TYR A 258 -22.08 -9.67 8.41
CA TYR A 258 -22.70 -9.91 9.72
C TYR A 258 -23.17 -8.61 10.39
N GLY A 259 -22.51 -7.49 10.11
CA GLY A 259 -22.88 -6.19 10.66
C GLY A 259 -24.29 -5.73 10.25
N TYR A 260 -24.75 -6.14 9.05
CA TYR A 260 -26.13 -5.87 8.62
C TYR A 260 -27.19 -6.43 9.59
N HIS A 261 -26.93 -7.59 10.20
CA HIS A 261 -27.84 -8.18 11.20
C HIS A 261 -27.86 -7.42 12.54
N ILE A 262 -26.85 -6.57 12.79
CA ILE A 262 -26.70 -5.78 14.02
C ILE A 262 -27.04 -4.31 13.76
N GLY A 263 -27.54 -3.97 12.55
CA GLY A 263 -27.91 -2.60 12.17
C GLY A 263 -26.74 -1.71 11.75
N ILE A 264 -25.55 -2.28 11.48
CA ILE A 264 -24.40 -1.53 10.95
C ILE A 264 -24.66 -1.13 9.50
N THR A 265 -24.63 0.17 9.23
CA THR A 265 -24.81 0.74 7.89
C THR A 265 -23.49 0.86 7.13
N PRO A 266 -23.51 1.05 5.81
CA PRO A 266 -22.28 1.29 5.02
C PRO A 266 -21.45 2.48 5.53
N ASN A 267 -22.06 3.47 6.16
CA ASN A 267 -21.38 4.64 6.73
C ASN A 267 -20.53 4.28 7.96
N ASP A 268 -20.90 3.21 8.68
CA ASP A 268 -20.21 2.78 9.89
C ASP A 268 -18.92 2.00 9.58
N PHE A 269 -18.64 1.69 8.30
CA PHE A 269 -17.41 0.95 7.93
C PHE A 269 -16.14 1.75 8.20
N LYS A 270 -16.19 3.08 8.16
CA LYS A 270 -15.06 3.93 8.56
C LYS A 270 -14.77 3.77 10.05
N LEU A 271 -15.80 3.68 10.88
CA LEU A 271 -15.68 3.40 12.31
C LEU A 271 -15.11 2.00 12.55
N LEU A 272 -15.62 0.99 11.86
CA LEU A 272 -15.12 -0.39 11.95
C LEU A 272 -13.62 -0.46 11.56
N THR A 273 -13.21 0.24 10.52
CA THR A 273 -11.79 0.37 10.14
C THR A 273 -10.97 0.99 11.26
N GLY A 274 -11.43 2.10 11.85
CA GLY A 274 -10.74 2.76 12.97
C GLY A 274 -10.56 1.84 14.18
N VAL A 275 -11.62 1.11 14.54
CA VAL A 275 -11.57 0.13 15.64
C VAL A 275 -10.57 -0.99 15.33
N LEU A 276 -10.56 -1.54 14.11
CA LEU A 276 -9.59 -2.56 13.70
C LEU A 276 -8.15 -2.06 13.78
N VAL A 277 -7.90 -0.81 13.36
CA VAL A 277 -6.56 -0.20 13.49
C VAL A 277 -6.15 -0.06 14.94
N ILE A 278 -7.03 0.46 15.80
CA ILE A 278 -6.74 0.62 17.24
C ILE A 278 -6.45 -0.75 17.89
N LEU A 279 -7.26 -1.76 17.59
CA LEU A 279 -7.05 -3.11 18.10
C LEU A 279 -5.71 -3.68 17.62
N SER A 280 -5.37 -3.51 16.34
CA SER A 280 -4.10 -3.98 15.79
C SER A 280 -2.91 -3.31 16.45
N LEU A 281 -2.96 -1.98 16.66
CA LEU A 281 -1.94 -1.22 17.37
C LEU A 281 -1.79 -1.68 18.83
N PHE A 282 -2.90 -1.89 19.52
CA PHE A 282 -2.90 -2.37 20.90
C PHE A 282 -2.24 -3.74 21.03
N ILE A 283 -2.60 -4.69 20.16
CA ILE A 283 -2.00 -6.02 20.12
C ILE A 283 -0.51 -5.94 19.77
N ALA A 284 -0.11 -5.07 18.81
CA ALA A 284 1.29 -4.86 18.44
C ALA A 284 2.12 -4.39 19.65
N LYS A 285 1.59 -3.40 20.37
CA LYS A 285 2.25 -2.87 21.60
C LYS A 285 2.41 -3.92 22.68
N GLN A 286 1.39 -4.76 22.89
CA GLN A 286 1.47 -5.85 23.88
C GLN A 286 2.52 -6.89 23.49
N ARG A 287 2.61 -7.27 22.20
CA ARG A 287 3.64 -8.21 21.73
C ARG A 287 5.05 -7.65 21.83
N ALA A 288 5.25 -6.37 21.46
CA ALA A 288 6.55 -5.70 21.61
C ALA A 288 7.00 -5.73 23.07
N LYS A 289 6.12 -5.39 24.01
CA LYS A 289 6.40 -5.43 25.46
C LYS A 289 6.72 -6.85 25.94
N ALA A 290 6.00 -7.87 25.47
CA ALA A 290 6.26 -9.27 25.81
C ALA A 290 7.62 -9.75 25.26
N SER A 291 7.98 -9.33 24.04
CA SER A 291 9.28 -9.63 23.41
C SER A 291 10.43 -9.01 24.20
N ASP A 292 10.33 -7.74 24.62
CA ASP A 292 11.34 -7.05 25.42
C ASP A 292 11.55 -7.71 26.79
N ILE A 293 10.47 -8.11 27.44
CA ILE A 293 10.54 -8.84 28.73
C ILE A 293 11.23 -10.19 28.54
N SER A 294 10.91 -10.90 27.46
CA SER A 294 11.55 -12.18 27.14
C SER A 294 13.04 -12.03 26.82
N ALA A 295 13.41 -10.98 26.07
CA ALA A 295 14.81 -10.67 25.74
C ALA A 295 15.61 -10.32 27.01
N LYS A 296 15.06 -9.49 27.91
CA LYS A 296 15.67 -9.16 29.21
C LYS A 296 15.84 -10.40 30.09
N LYS A 297 14.84 -11.29 30.16
CA LYS A 297 14.98 -12.56 30.92
C LYS A 297 16.09 -13.45 30.36
N LYS A 298 16.21 -13.58 29.05
CA LYS A 298 17.28 -14.35 28.40
C LYS A 298 18.65 -13.74 28.62
N ALA A 299 18.77 -12.42 28.61
CA ALA A 299 20.03 -11.73 28.90
C ALA A 299 20.48 -11.96 30.39
N LEU A 300 19.55 -11.84 31.32
CA LEU A 300 19.82 -12.13 32.75
C LEU A 300 20.24 -13.58 33.01
N GLN A 301 19.61 -14.54 32.32
CA GLN A 301 19.99 -15.96 32.43
C GLN A 301 21.38 -16.25 31.84
N ARG A 302 21.79 -15.57 30.77
CA ARG A 302 23.16 -15.70 30.22
C ARG A 302 24.20 -15.16 31.18
N HIS A 303 24.00 -13.97 31.76
CA HIS A 303 24.90 -13.41 32.77
C HIS A 303 25.01 -14.30 34.01
N HIS A 304 23.93 -14.93 34.45
CA HIS A 304 23.96 -15.85 35.60
C HIS A 304 24.75 -17.13 35.27
N HIS A 305 24.65 -17.65 34.02
CA HIS A 305 25.42 -18.83 33.60
C HIS A 305 26.91 -18.54 33.36
N GLU A 306 27.28 -17.34 32.96
CA GLU A 306 28.68 -16.92 32.79
C GLU A 306 29.34 -16.64 34.13
N GLY A 307 28.62 -16.05 35.09
CA GLY A 307 29.12 -15.84 36.48
C GLY A 307 29.37 -17.13 37.25
N VAL A 308 28.58 -18.18 37.02
CA VAL A 308 28.75 -19.51 37.66
C VAL A 308 29.91 -20.32 37.06
N LYS A 309 30.38 -19.99 35.84
CA LYS A 309 31.53 -20.65 35.19
C LYS A 309 32.87 -20.01 35.57
N GLN A 310 32.88 -18.86 36.25
CA GLN A 310 34.09 -18.15 36.68
C GLN A 310 34.40 -18.36 38.16
N CYS A 311 33.59 -19.05 38.92
CA CYS A 311 33.86 -19.59 40.25
C CYS A 311 34.15 -21.09 40.16
#